data_e14ce004046708587c411a2f6382bff7
#
_entry.id   e14ce004046708587c411a2f6382bff7
#
_cell.length_a   1.000
_cell.length_b   1.000
_cell.length_c   1.000
_cell.angle_alpha   90.00
_cell.angle_beta   90.00
_cell.angle_gamma   90.00
#
_symmetry.space_group_name_H-M   'P 1'
#
loop_
_entity.id
_entity.type
_entity.pdbx_description
1 polymer ?
#
loop_
_entity_poly.entity_id
_entity_poly.type
_entity_poly.pdbx_seq_one_letter_code
_entity_poly.pdbx_strand_id
1 'polypeptide(L)'
;KEASARVTWSLPSTAGMFARGWATISGDFPPNRYPTDTNLALKPRAKVMLITNNMPHWVNGTTAVVAEIEPEVGVWVTLPDGRNASVSHYTWDQVHYQVLNGRIVPVPVGEFQQLPLRLAWAVTIHKAQGLTLDRGIVNLERKVFAPGQLYVALSRFRTLDGLTITPRAISKADIRVDEAVRRFMEALHEPAI
;
A
#
# COMPACT_ATOMS: atom_id res chain seq x y z
N LYS A 1 -18.80 -17.62 -22.45
CA LYS A 1 -19.86 -17.18 -21.49
C LYS A 1 -19.13 -16.40 -20.41
N GLU A 2 -19.13 -15.10 -20.58
CA GLU A 2 -18.55 -14.12 -19.65
C GLU A 2 -19.37 -14.10 -18.37
N ALA A 3 -18.79 -14.49 -17.27
CA ALA A 3 -19.30 -14.16 -15.95
C ALA A 3 -18.80 -12.75 -15.61
N SER A 4 -19.58 -11.73 -15.99
CA SER A 4 -19.42 -10.38 -15.49
C SER A 4 -19.75 -10.40 -13.99
N ALA A 5 -18.75 -10.55 -13.16
CA ALA A 5 -18.91 -10.42 -11.71
C ALA A 5 -19.06 -8.94 -11.38
N ARG A 6 -20.26 -8.53 -11.00
CA ARG A 6 -20.52 -7.18 -10.49
C ARG A 6 -19.87 -7.02 -9.12
N VAL A 7 -19.20 -5.87 -8.90
CA VAL A 7 -18.82 -5.45 -7.58
C VAL A 7 -20.09 -5.26 -6.76
N THR A 8 -20.32 -6.14 -5.79
CA THR A 8 -21.49 -6.09 -4.94
C THR A 8 -21.08 -5.70 -3.51
N TRP A 9 -21.72 -4.66 -3.00
CA TRP A 9 -21.64 -4.28 -1.59
C TRP A 9 -22.77 -5.02 -0.87
N SER A 10 -22.45 -5.76 0.18
CA SER A 10 -23.46 -6.27 1.11
C SER A 10 -23.41 -5.43 2.38
N LEU A 11 -24.50 -4.73 2.67
CA LEU A 11 -24.72 -4.10 3.97
C LEU A 11 -25.51 -5.06 4.85
N PRO A 12 -25.01 -5.49 6.00
CA PRO A 12 -25.85 -6.13 7.00
C PRO A 12 -26.74 -5.09 7.69
N SER A 13 -27.93 -5.47 8.07
CA SER A 13 -29.04 -4.60 8.47
C SER A 13 -29.06 -4.13 9.92
N THR A 14 -27.92 -3.86 10.59
CA THR A 14 -27.94 -3.27 11.96
C THR A 14 -26.65 -2.56 12.34
N ALA A 15 -26.76 -1.59 13.22
CA ALA A 15 -25.73 -0.64 13.64
C ALA A 15 -24.42 -1.30 14.14
N GLY A 16 -23.33 -0.94 13.51
CA GLY A 16 -21.99 -1.46 13.81
C GLY A 16 -21.24 -2.00 12.58
N MET A 17 -21.66 -1.69 11.41
CA MET A 17 -21.60 -2.42 10.15
C MET A 17 -20.31 -2.26 9.36
N PHE A 18 -19.80 -3.39 8.89
CA PHE A 18 -18.82 -3.48 7.82
C PHE A 18 -19.52 -3.47 6.46
N ALA A 19 -19.11 -2.61 5.56
CA ALA A 19 -19.40 -2.79 4.15
C ALA A 19 -18.31 -3.67 3.54
N ARG A 20 -18.70 -4.62 2.70
CA ARG A 20 -17.78 -5.51 1.98
C ARG A 20 -17.81 -5.21 0.49
N GLY A 21 -16.67 -4.83 -0.05
CA GLY A 21 -16.47 -4.70 -1.49
C GLY A 21 -15.73 -5.93 -2.03
N TRP A 22 -16.31 -6.58 -3.04
CA TRP A 22 -15.68 -7.71 -3.72
C TRP A 22 -15.00 -7.23 -4.99
N ALA A 23 -13.76 -7.66 -5.21
CA ALA A 23 -13.06 -7.38 -6.44
C ALA A 23 -13.70 -8.13 -7.62
N THR A 24 -13.72 -7.47 -8.77
CA THR A 24 -13.97 -8.13 -10.07
C THR A 24 -12.63 -8.45 -10.70
N ILE A 25 -12.44 -9.70 -11.10
CA ILE A 25 -11.21 -10.18 -11.72
C ILE A 25 -11.58 -10.84 -13.04
N SER A 26 -10.90 -10.43 -14.10
CA SER A 26 -11.06 -10.99 -15.44
C SER A 26 -9.73 -11.36 -16.07
N GLY A 27 -9.74 -12.32 -17.00
CA GLY A 27 -8.53 -12.76 -17.68
C GLY A 27 -7.48 -13.38 -16.76
N ASP A 28 -6.20 -13.24 -17.13
CA ASP A 28 -5.05 -13.75 -16.38
C ASP A 28 -4.47 -12.67 -15.45
N PHE A 29 -4.97 -12.61 -14.22
CA PHE A 29 -4.45 -11.75 -13.18
C PHE A 29 -4.04 -12.59 -11.96
N PRO A 30 -2.73 -12.88 -11.76
CA PRO A 30 -2.27 -13.81 -10.73
C PRO A 30 -2.53 -13.28 -9.31
N PRO A 31 -2.95 -14.11 -8.34
CA PRO A 31 -3.26 -13.69 -6.97
C PRO A 31 -2.12 -12.99 -6.23
N ASN A 32 -0.87 -13.35 -6.51
CA ASN A 32 0.31 -12.71 -5.91
C ASN A 32 0.54 -11.27 -6.39
N ARG A 33 -0.16 -10.82 -7.42
CA ARG A 33 -0.12 -9.45 -7.96
C ARG A 33 -1.32 -8.60 -7.57
N TYR A 34 -2.27 -9.13 -6.81
CA TYR A 34 -3.43 -8.35 -6.37
C TYR A 34 -2.99 -7.09 -5.63
N PRO A 35 -3.42 -5.90 -6.10
CA PRO A 35 -3.02 -4.63 -5.50
C PRO A 35 -3.64 -4.42 -4.12
N THR A 36 -4.81 -5.01 -3.86
CA THR A 36 -5.51 -4.96 -2.56
C THR A 36 -6.27 -6.26 -2.30
N ASP A 37 -6.98 -6.33 -1.18
CA ASP A 37 -7.77 -7.50 -0.82
C ASP A 37 -8.95 -7.68 -1.78
N THR A 38 -9.21 -8.93 -2.20
CA THR A 38 -10.36 -9.26 -3.03
C THR A 38 -11.69 -9.08 -2.30
N ASN A 39 -11.65 -9.18 -0.98
CA ASN A 39 -12.77 -8.93 -0.09
C ASN A 39 -12.39 -7.82 0.88
N LEU A 40 -12.63 -6.58 0.47
CA LEU A 40 -12.29 -5.40 1.26
C LEU A 40 -13.44 -5.09 2.24
N ALA A 41 -13.21 -5.32 3.54
CA ALA A 41 -14.16 -4.99 4.58
C ALA A 41 -13.84 -3.61 5.18
N LEU A 42 -14.75 -2.66 5.04
CA LEU A 42 -14.62 -1.30 5.53
C LEU A 42 -15.74 -0.93 6.50
N LYS A 43 -15.44 -0.02 7.40
CA LYS A 43 -16.43 0.62 8.28
C LYS A 43 -16.11 2.10 8.41
N PRO A 44 -17.09 2.95 8.70
CA PRO A 44 -16.82 4.34 9.06
C PRO A 44 -15.76 4.43 10.17
N ARG A 45 -14.90 5.43 10.10
CA ARG A 45 -13.74 5.67 10.97
C ARG A 45 -12.59 4.65 10.81
N ALA A 46 -12.65 3.71 9.87
CA ALA A 46 -11.50 2.86 9.57
C ALA A 46 -10.36 3.71 8.98
N LYS A 47 -9.13 3.45 9.44
CA LYS A 47 -7.93 4.01 8.81
C LYS A 47 -7.61 3.20 7.54
N VAL A 48 -7.46 3.92 6.44
CA VAL A 48 -7.16 3.35 5.13
C VAL A 48 -5.96 4.06 4.50
N MET A 49 -5.36 3.40 3.53
CA MET A 49 -4.31 3.94 2.68
C MET A 49 -4.80 3.89 1.24
N LEU A 50 -4.68 5.00 0.55
CA LEU A 50 -4.93 5.13 -0.88
C LEU A 50 -3.72 4.55 -1.64
N ILE A 51 -3.97 3.64 -2.58
CA ILE A 51 -2.92 2.88 -3.27
C ILE A 51 -2.79 3.22 -4.75
N THR A 52 -3.40 4.34 -5.15
CA THR A 52 -3.27 4.93 -6.48
C THR A 52 -3.03 6.42 -6.36
N ASN A 53 -2.55 7.04 -7.44
CA ASN A 53 -2.48 8.49 -7.54
C ASN A 53 -3.80 9.03 -8.11
N ASN A 54 -4.28 10.14 -7.56
CA ASN A 54 -5.39 10.92 -8.10
C ASN A 54 -5.09 12.42 -7.90
N MET A 55 -4.19 12.92 -8.70
CA MET A 55 -3.78 14.33 -8.62
C MET A 55 -4.91 15.28 -9.05
N PRO A 56 -5.12 16.41 -8.37
CA PRO A 56 -4.32 16.93 -7.24
C PRO A 56 -4.80 16.48 -5.85
N HIS A 57 -5.73 15.52 -5.77
CA HIS A 57 -6.41 15.17 -4.53
C HIS A 57 -5.52 14.36 -3.56
N TRP A 58 -4.86 13.31 -4.06
CA TRP A 58 -3.96 12.48 -3.26
C TRP A 58 -2.91 11.76 -4.11
N VAL A 59 -1.90 11.23 -3.45
CA VAL A 59 -0.88 10.35 -4.03
C VAL A 59 -0.94 8.96 -3.39
N ASN A 60 -0.38 7.98 -4.07
CA ASN A 60 -0.21 6.63 -3.53
C ASN A 60 0.51 6.67 -2.18
N GLY A 61 -0.05 5.98 -1.18
CA GLY A 61 0.46 5.99 0.19
C GLY A 61 -0.20 7.03 1.10
N THR A 62 -1.03 7.93 0.57
CA THR A 62 -1.80 8.85 1.41
C THR A 62 -2.70 8.06 2.35
N THR A 63 -2.60 8.31 3.65
CA THR A 63 -3.49 7.74 4.66
C THR A 63 -4.74 8.59 4.80
N ALA A 64 -5.88 7.96 5.08
CA ALA A 64 -7.15 8.64 5.24
C ALA A 64 -8.03 7.89 6.26
N VAL A 65 -9.15 8.50 6.62
CA VAL A 65 -10.16 7.89 7.48
C VAL A 65 -11.45 7.76 6.69
N VAL A 66 -12.07 6.58 6.70
CA VAL A 66 -13.37 6.37 6.08
C VAL A 66 -14.41 7.25 6.77
N ALA A 67 -15.00 8.19 6.04
CA ALA A 67 -16.07 9.05 6.52
C ALA A 67 -17.42 8.37 6.32
N GLU A 68 -17.71 7.97 5.10
CA GLU A 68 -18.98 7.38 4.70
C GLU A 68 -18.77 6.31 3.63
N ILE A 69 -19.70 5.36 3.55
CA ILE A 69 -19.69 4.31 2.54
C ILE A 69 -21.04 4.36 1.82
N GLU A 70 -20.99 4.68 0.54
CA GLU A 70 -22.15 4.70 -0.33
C GLU A 70 -22.14 3.45 -1.22
N PRO A 71 -23.07 2.51 -1.00
CA PRO A 71 -23.18 1.33 -1.85
C PRO A 71 -23.31 1.75 -3.33
N GLU A 72 -22.61 1.02 -4.21
CA GLU A 72 -22.59 1.23 -5.67
C GLU A 72 -21.87 2.49 -6.16
N VAL A 73 -21.63 3.49 -5.31
CA VAL A 73 -20.93 4.74 -5.67
C VAL A 73 -19.45 4.65 -5.29
N GLY A 74 -19.18 4.33 -4.02
CA GLY A 74 -17.82 4.28 -3.51
C GLY A 74 -17.72 4.59 -2.02
N VAL A 75 -16.59 5.14 -1.63
CA VAL A 75 -16.27 5.46 -0.24
C VAL A 75 -15.81 6.91 -0.14
N TRP A 76 -16.41 7.65 0.77
CA TRP A 76 -15.91 8.96 1.15
C TRP A 76 -14.84 8.81 2.23
N VAL A 77 -13.72 9.48 2.04
CA VAL A 77 -12.61 9.49 2.99
C VAL A 77 -12.26 10.91 3.39
N THR A 78 -11.89 11.09 4.65
CA THR A 78 -11.29 12.34 5.14
C THR A 78 -9.77 12.22 5.03
N LEU A 79 -9.16 13.10 4.26
CA LEU A 79 -7.72 13.21 4.05
C LEU A 79 -7.03 13.86 5.26
N PRO A 80 -5.68 13.78 5.39
CA PRO A 80 -4.95 14.37 6.52
C PRO A 80 -5.12 15.88 6.67
N ASP A 81 -5.41 16.58 5.59
CA ASP A 81 -5.66 18.02 5.57
C ASP A 81 -7.11 18.40 5.93
N GLY A 82 -7.95 17.42 6.30
CA GLY A 82 -9.34 17.59 6.68
C GLY A 82 -10.33 17.64 5.51
N ARG A 83 -9.87 17.61 4.26
CA ARG A 83 -10.75 17.56 3.09
C ARG A 83 -11.37 16.17 2.95
N ASN A 84 -12.63 16.15 2.48
CA ASN A 84 -13.28 14.91 2.08
C ASN A 84 -13.04 14.65 0.59
N ALA A 85 -12.81 13.39 0.25
CA ALA A 85 -12.65 12.95 -1.12
C ALA A 85 -13.43 11.66 -1.37
N SER A 86 -14.05 11.57 -2.53
CA SER A 86 -14.72 10.34 -2.98
C SER A 86 -13.73 9.41 -3.64
N VAL A 87 -13.74 8.15 -3.24
CA VAL A 87 -12.91 7.07 -3.78
C VAL A 87 -13.82 6.06 -4.45
N SER A 88 -13.77 6.01 -5.78
CA SER A 88 -14.49 5.05 -6.60
C SER A 88 -13.60 3.87 -6.98
N HIS A 89 -14.21 2.86 -7.62
CA HIS A 89 -13.49 1.70 -8.11
C HIS A 89 -12.42 2.08 -9.13
N TYR A 90 -11.32 1.37 -9.08
CA TYR A 90 -10.18 1.51 -9.99
C TYR A 90 -9.87 0.17 -10.63
N THR A 91 -9.53 0.17 -11.90
CA THR A 91 -9.13 -1.03 -12.64
C THR A 91 -7.63 -1.02 -12.85
N TRP A 92 -6.98 -2.10 -12.45
CA TRP A 92 -5.57 -2.37 -12.74
C TRP A 92 -5.48 -3.39 -13.86
N ASP A 93 -4.67 -3.09 -14.87
CA ASP A 93 -4.43 -3.97 -16.00
C ASP A 93 -3.19 -4.83 -15.75
N GLN A 94 -3.31 -6.12 -16.01
CA GLN A 94 -2.19 -7.03 -16.15
C GLN A 94 -1.80 -7.05 -17.63
N VAL A 95 -0.56 -6.65 -17.92
CA VAL A 95 -0.06 -6.63 -19.30
C VAL A 95 1.07 -7.63 -19.48
N HIS A 96 1.08 -8.29 -20.65
CA HIS A 96 2.24 -9.00 -21.18
C HIS A 96 2.84 -8.19 -22.31
N TYR A 97 4.17 -8.19 -22.40
CA TYR A 97 4.85 -7.52 -23.50
C TYR A 97 5.09 -8.50 -24.64
N GLN A 98 4.68 -8.11 -25.83
CA GLN A 98 4.89 -8.88 -27.06
C GLN A 98 5.67 -8.06 -28.10
N VAL A 99 6.46 -8.75 -28.91
CA VAL A 99 7.15 -8.11 -30.02
C VAL A 99 6.26 -8.20 -31.26
N LEU A 100 5.71 -7.06 -31.68
CA LEU A 100 4.94 -6.93 -32.92
C LEU A 100 5.66 -5.96 -33.86
N ASN A 101 5.98 -6.45 -35.07
CA ASN A 101 6.70 -5.66 -36.10
C ASN A 101 8.02 -5.03 -35.57
N GLY A 102 8.77 -5.79 -34.76
CA GLY A 102 10.03 -5.33 -34.15
C GLY A 102 9.89 -4.32 -33.01
N ARG A 103 8.68 -4.04 -32.54
CA ARG A 103 8.40 -3.16 -31.39
C ARG A 103 7.81 -3.93 -30.25
N ILE A 104 8.24 -3.60 -29.03
CA ILE A 104 7.66 -4.13 -27.80
C ILE A 104 6.36 -3.38 -27.50
N VAL A 105 5.25 -4.09 -27.48
CA VAL A 105 3.92 -3.53 -27.18
C VAL A 105 3.32 -4.22 -25.96
N PRO A 106 2.68 -3.49 -25.04
CA PRO A 106 1.92 -4.08 -23.95
C PRO A 106 0.60 -4.63 -24.49
N VAL A 107 0.27 -5.85 -24.12
CA VAL A 107 -1.01 -6.50 -24.43
C VAL A 107 -1.72 -6.80 -23.13
N PRO A 108 -2.91 -6.23 -22.88
CA PRO A 108 -3.70 -6.55 -21.70
C PRO A 108 -4.10 -8.03 -21.70
N VAL A 109 -3.89 -8.73 -20.60
CA VAL A 109 -4.21 -10.16 -20.45
C VAL A 109 -5.16 -10.42 -19.29
N GLY A 110 -5.32 -9.47 -18.38
CA GLY A 110 -6.24 -9.56 -17.26
C GLY A 110 -6.47 -8.22 -16.59
N GLU A 111 -7.53 -8.13 -15.81
CA GLU A 111 -7.94 -6.93 -15.09
C GLU A 111 -8.31 -7.30 -13.65
N PHE A 112 -8.02 -6.38 -12.73
CA PHE A 112 -8.45 -6.43 -11.35
C PHE A 112 -9.14 -5.12 -11.00
N GLN A 113 -10.43 -5.15 -10.66
CA GLN A 113 -11.19 -3.97 -10.29
C GLN A 113 -11.59 -4.03 -8.82
N GLN A 114 -11.27 -2.99 -8.06
CA GLN A 114 -11.62 -2.82 -6.65
C GLN A 114 -11.47 -1.34 -6.25
N LEU A 115 -11.94 -0.98 -5.06
CA LEU A 115 -11.56 0.29 -4.44
C LEU A 115 -10.04 0.34 -4.24
N PRO A 116 -9.37 1.43 -4.65
CA PRO A 116 -7.92 1.57 -4.49
C PRO A 116 -7.54 1.91 -3.03
N LEU A 117 -7.98 1.07 -2.11
CA LEU A 117 -7.82 1.21 -0.67
C LEU A 117 -7.21 -0.04 -0.05
N ARG A 118 -6.45 0.15 1.02
CA ARG A 118 -6.04 -0.89 1.97
C ARG A 118 -6.32 -0.42 3.38
N LEU A 119 -6.62 -1.36 4.30
CA LEU A 119 -6.63 -1.03 5.72
C LEU A 119 -5.22 -0.63 6.18
N ALA A 120 -5.13 0.48 6.90
CA ALA A 120 -3.86 1.10 7.30
C ALA A 120 -3.61 1.06 8.81
N TRP A 121 -4.05 0.00 9.49
CA TRP A 121 -3.76 -0.22 10.91
C TRP A 121 -2.31 -0.57 11.16
N ALA A 122 -1.74 -1.40 10.28
CA ALA A 122 -0.35 -1.79 10.30
C ALA A 122 0.11 -2.17 8.88
N VAL A 123 1.35 -1.84 8.57
CA VAL A 123 2.00 -2.21 7.31
C VAL A 123 3.36 -2.83 7.61
N THR A 124 3.81 -3.75 6.77
CA THR A 124 5.18 -4.25 6.86
C THR A 124 6.16 -3.18 6.40
N ILE A 125 7.40 -3.22 6.89
CA ILE A 125 8.45 -2.26 6.50
C ILE A 125 8.66 -2.26 4.98
N HIS A 126 8.59 -3.42 4.32
CA HIS A 126 8.69 -3.50 2.86
C HIS A 126 7.56 -2.76 2.14
N LYS A 127 6.32 -2.90 2.63
CA LYS A 127 5.16 -2.19 2.05
C LYS A 127 5.15 -0.69 2.39
N ALA A 128 5.93 -0.28 3.39
CA ALA A 128 6.11 1.12 3.74
C ALA A 128 7.19 1.82 2.88
N GLN A 129 7.92 1.10 2.04
CA GLN A 129 8.88 1.71 1.11
C GLN A 129 8.17 2.72 0.20
N GLY A 130 8.77 3.89 0.05
CA GLY A 130 8.17 4.99 -0.73
C GLY A 130 7.08 5.79 -0.01
N LEU A 131 6.60 5.35 1.16
CA LEU A 131 5.67 6.12 1.96
C LEU A 131 6.39 7.21 2.76
N THR A 132 5.65 8.27 3.09
CA THR A 132 6.06 9.29 4.05
C THR A 132 5.00 9.35 5.15
N LEU A 133 5.44 9.21 6.40
CA LEU A 133 4.58 9.15 7.56
C LEU A 133 4.85 10.34 8.48
N ASP A 134 3.79 11.00 8.92
CA ASP A 134 3.88 12.06 9.92
C ASP A 134 3.97 11.46 11.34
N ARG A 135 3.21 10.38 11.60
CA ARG A 135 3.21 9.69 12.89
C ARG A 135 3.03 8.19 12.72
N GLY A 136 3.70 7.41 13.58
CA GLY A 136 3.55 5.97 13.59
C GLY A 136 4.39 5.27 14.65
N ILE A 137 4.16 3.98 14.77
CA ILE A 137 4.86 3.10 15.69
C ILE A 137 5.67 2.09 14.90
N VAL A 138 6.98 2.03 15.14
CA VAL A 138 7.83 0.95 14.67
C VAL A 138 7.89 -0.13 15.74
N ASN A 139 7.25 -1.27 15.46
CA ASN A 139 7.24 -2.39 16.37
C ASN A 139 8.46 -3.29 16.11
N LEU A 140 9.36 -3.38 17.11
CA LEU A 140 10.56 -4.21 17.11
C LEU A 140 10.44 -5.48 17.97
N GLU A 141 9.21 -5.94 18.24
CA GLU A 141 8.98 -7.19 18.97
C GLU A 141 9.69 -8.36 18.27
N ARG A 142 9.59 -8.43 16.96
CA ARG A 142 10.38 -9.34 16.14
C ARG A 142 11.68 -8.67 15.72
N LYS A 143 12.76 -9.43 15.78
CA LYS A 143 14.08 -8.95 15.36
C LYS A 143 14.06 -8.50 13.89
N VAL A 144 14.78 -7.43 13.60
CA VAL A 144 15.12 -7.04 12.24
C VAL A 144 15.91 -8.18 11.58
N PHE A 145 15.47 -8.68 10.44
CA PHE A 145 16.07 -9.85 9.79
C PHE A 145 16.86 -9.53 8.52
N ALA A 146 16.56 -8.40 7.88
CA ALA A 146 17.21 -8.00 6.63
C ALA A 146 18.13 -6.78 6.81
N PRO A 147 19.27 -6.72 6.09
CA PRO A 147 20.12 -5.54 6.04
C PRO A 147 19.33 -4.31 5.59
N GLY A 148 19.58 -3.16 6.21
CA GLY A 148 18.91 -1.89 5.89
C GLY A 148 17.45 -1.78 6.32
N GLN A 149 16.82 -2.84 6.81
CA GLN A 149 15.40 -2.87 7.15
C GLN A 149 15.02 -1.82 8.21
N LEU A 150 15.84 -1.66 9.25
CA LEU A 150 15.62 -0.63 10.27
C LEU A 150 15.72 0.78 9.68
N TYR A 151 16.74 1.02 8.85
CA TYR A 151 16.91 2.30 8.15
C TYR A 151 15.67 2.64 7.31
N VAL A 152 15.15 1.67 6.54
CA VAL A 152 13.94 1.85 5.74
C VAL A 152 12.76 2.24 6.64
N ALA A 153 12.58 1.60 7.79
CA ALA A 153 11.49 1.92 8.71
C ALA A 153 11.61 3.35 9.26
N LEU A 154 12.79 3.72 9.76
CA LEU A 154 13.02 5.04 10.36
C LEU A 154 12.94 6.17 9.33
N SER A 155 13.47 5.95 8.13
CA SER A 155 13.44 6.94 7.04
C SER A 155 12.06 7.20 6.46
N ARG A 156 11.01 6.50 6.90
CA ARG A 156 9.63 6.80 6.51
C ARG A 156 9.06 8.02 7.23
N PHE A 157 9.60 8.39 8.36
CA PHE A 157 9.07 9.47 9.17
C PHE A 157 9.69 10.83 8.80
N ARG A 158 8.84 11.87 8.75
CA ARG A 158 9.29 13.24 8.47
C ARG A 158 10.09 13.83 9.61
N THR A 159 9.70 13.50 10.85
CA THR A 159 10.32 14.01 12.07
C THR A 159 10.46 12.90 13.11
N LEU A 160 11.42 13.05 14.02
CA LEU A 160 11.57 12.11 15.13
C LEU A 160 10.40 12.18 16.13
N ASP A 161 9.76 13.34 16.26
CA ASP A 161 8.59 13.52 17.15
C ASP A 161 7.38 12.70 16.73
N GLY A 162 7.30 12.35 15.44
CA GLY A 162 6.25 11.47 14.92
C GLY A 162 6.53 9.99 15.11
N LEU A 163 7.75 9.61 15.52
CA LEU A 163 8.22 8.24 15.62
C LEU A 163 8.09 7.70 17.04
N THR A 164 7.38 6.61 17.22
CA THR A 164 7.41 5.81 18.45
C THR A 164 8.01 4.45 18.16
N ILE A 165 8.88 3.96 19.05
CA ILE A 165 9.48 2.63 18.94
C ILE A 165 9.03 1.76 20.11
N THR A 166 8.55 0.56 19.82
CA THR A 166 8.06 -0.37 20.85
C THR A 166 8.47 -1.82 20.52
N PRO A 167 8.44 -2.75 21.47
CA PRO A 167 8.32 -2.57 22.91
C PRO A 167 9.64 -2.16 23.58
N ARG A 168 10.73 -2.15 22.82
CA ARG A 168 12.11 -1.90 23.29
C ARG A 168 12.82 -0.85 22.47
N ALA A 169 13.86 -0.29 23.04
CA ALA A 169 14.79 0.60 22.31
C ALA A 169 15.53 -0.17 21.20
N ILE A 170 16.04 0.59 20.23
CA ILE A 170 16.94 0.07 19.20
C ILE A 170 18.24 -0.40 19.84
N SER A 171 18.70 -1.55 19.45
CA SER A 171 19.96 -2.14 19.85
C SER A 171 20.92 -2.23 18.65
N LYS A 172 22.22 -2.42 18.92
CA LYS A 172 23.20 -2.68 17.84
C LYS A 172 22.85 -3.88 16.98
N ALA A 173 22.17 -4.89 17.53
CA ALA A 173 21.75 -6.07 16.80
C ALA A 173 20.64 -5.79 15.76
N ASP A 174 19.96 -4.66 15.86
CA ASP A 174 18.95 -4.25 14.89
C ASP A 174 19.55 -3.51 13.69
N ILE A 175 20.81 -3.04 13.84
CA ILE A 175 21.54 -2.35 12.78
C ILE A 175 22.26 -3.42 11.96
N ARG A 176 21.64 -3.86 10.90
CA ARG A 176 22.21 -4.83 9.97
C ARG A 176 22.64 -4.15 8.69
N VAL A 177 23.88 -4.41 8.30
CA VAL A 177 24.49 -3.91 7.06
C VAL A 177 24.83 -5.12 6.20
N ASP A 178 24.64 -5.00 4.90
CA ASP A 178 25.12 -6.00 3.94
C ASP A 178 26.63 -5.86 3.80
N GLU A 179 27.35 -6.94 4.00
CA GLU A 179 28.81 -6.94 4.02
C GLU A 179 29.41 -6.64 2.63
N ALA A 180 28.73 -7.06 1.57
CA ALA A 180 29.17 -6.74 0.20
C ALA A 180 29.03 -5.24 -0.09
N VAL A 181 27.90 -4.64 0.36
CA VAL A 181 27.67 -3.19 0.24
C VAL A 181 28.69 -2.42 1.08
N ARG A 182 28.99 -2.87 2.29
CA ARG A 182 29.99 -2.24 3.16
C ARG A 182 31.37 -2.19 2.49
N ARG A 183 31.83 -3.33 1.98
CA ARG A 183 33.11 -3.42 1.26
C ARG A 183 33.16 -2.55 0.01
N PHE A 184 32.06 -2.54 -0.73
CA PHE A 184 31.94 -1.68 -1.91
C PHE A 184 32.05 -0.20 -1.54
N MET A 185 31.38 0.26 -0.49
CA MET A 185 31.44 1.63 -0.03
C MET A 185 32.82 2.01 0.52
N GLU A 186 33.50 1.09 1.22
CA GLU A 186 34.88 1.30 1.69
C GLU A 186 35.83 1.49 0.50
N ALA A 187 35.72 0.64 -0.53
CA ALA A 187 36.54 0.76 -1.73
C ALA A 187 36.33 2.07 -2.51
N LEU A 188 35.13 2.66 -2.44
CA LEU A 188 34.86 3.98 -3.07
C LEU A 188 35.48 5.16 -2.30
N HIS A 189 35.80 4.98 -1.01
CA HIS A 189 36.39 6.03 -0.17
C HIS A 189 37.92 5.94 -0.09
N GLU A 190 38.52 4.88 -0.63
CA GLU A 190 39.97 4.86 -0.79
C GLU A 190 40.37 5.87 -1.86
N PRO A 191 41.20 6.88 -1.55
CA PRO A 191 41.69 7.81 -2.55
C PRO A 191 42.45 7.00 -3.62
N ALA A 192 42.11 7.20 -4.89
CA ALA A 192 42.92 6.69 -5.98
C ALA A 192 44.32 7.23 -5.83
N ILE A 193 45.31 6.36 -5.61
CA ILE A 193 46.73 6.62 -5.51
C ILE A 193 47.25 7.03 -6.88
#